data_24b1ab0fb529473e1865f241faa8c36c
#
_entry.id   24b1ab0fb529473e1865f241faa8c36c
#
_cell.length_a   1.000
_cell.length_b   1.000
_cell.length_c   1.000
_cell.angle_alpha   90.00
_cell.angle_beta   90.00
_cell.angle_gamma   90.00
#
_symmetry.space_group_name_H-M   'P 1'
#
loop_
_entity.id
_entity.type
_entity.pdbx_description
1 polymer ?
#
loop_
_entity_poly.entity_id
_entity_poly.type
_entity_poly.pdbx_seq_one_letter_code
_entity_poly.pdbx_strand_id
1 'polypeptide(L)' 'MPGMKLRFSKMHGAGNDFVVLDGIGQKVALTPQLARHIADRHFGIGCDQILLV' A
#
# COMPACT_ATOMS: atom_id res chain seq x y z
N MET A 1 6.82 -10.74 17.31
CA MET A 1 7.27 -10.13 16.06
C MET A 1 6.63 -8.76 15.89
N PRO A 2 7.42 -7.74 15.93
CA PRO A 2 6.83 -6.43 15.75
C PRO A 2 6.32 -6.27 14.33
N GLY A 3 5.08 -5.90 14.22
CA GLY A 3 4.53 -5.58 12.93
C GLY A 3 5.13 -4.30 12.39
N MET A 4 5.27 -4.22 11.09
CA MET A 4 5.59 -2.97 10.46
C MET A 4 4.38 -2.07 10.52
N LYS A 5 4.55 -0.88 11.10
CA LYS A 5 3.53 0.15 11.02
C LYS A 5 3.72 0.92 9.74
N LEU A 6 2.85 0.69 8.79
CA LEU A 6 2.89 1.36 7.51
C LEU A 6 1.74 2.35 7.43
N ARG A 7 2.07 3.61 7.26
CA ARG A 7 1.04 4.65 7.09
C ARG A 7 0.62 4.71 5.64
N PHE A 8 -0.67 4.58 5.42
CA PHE A 8 -1.22 4.60 4.08
C PHE A 8 -2.64 5.14 4.10
N SER A 9 -3.11 5.51 2.95
CA SER A 9 -4.51 5.86 2.75
C SER A 9 -5.05 5.01 1.60
N LYS A 10 -6.24 4.45 1.77
CA LYS A 10 -6.90 3.75 0.69
C LYS A 10 -8.01 4.64 0.14
N MET A 11 -8.00 4.81 -1.18
CA MET A 11 -8.92 5.71 -1.86
C MET A 11 -9.65 4.96 -2.97
N HIS A 12 -10.86 5.42 -3.26
CA HIS A 12 -11.67 4.87 -4.33
C HIS A 12 -12.03 6.00 -5.30
N GLY A 13 -11.96 5.70 -6.58
CA GLY A 13 -12.36 6.66 -7.59
C GLY A 13 -12.68 5.95 -8.89
N ALA A 14 -13.83 6.24 -9.48
CA ALA A 14 -14.19 5.80 -10.82
C ALA A 14 -14.01 4.30 -11.06
N GLY A 15 -14.37 3.47 -10.09
CA GLY A 15 -14.27 2.03 -10.22
C GLY A 15 -12.90 1.45 -9.91
N ASN A 16 -11.92 2.30 -9.62
CA ASN A 16 -10.58 1.89 -9.20
C ASN A 16 -10.39 2.15 -7.71
N ASP A 17 -9.64 1.27 -7.06
CA ASP A 17 -9.15 1.58 -5.72
C ASP A 17 -7.63 1.62 -5.73
N PHE A 18 -7.06 2.47 -4.90
CA PHE A 18 -5.60 2.59 -4.81
C PHE A 18 -5.17 2.94 -3.40
N VAL A 19 -3.96 2.50 -3.09
CA VAL A 19 -3.32 2.77 -1.81
C VAL A 19 -2.24 3.84 -2.03
N VAL A 20 -2.30 4.88 -1.22
CA VAL A 20 -1.28 5.94 -1.22
C VAL A 20 -0.39 5.70 -0.02
N LEU A 21 0.89 5.46 -0.27
CA LEU A 21 1.89 5.28 0.77
C LEU A 21 2.64 6.58 0.97
N ASP A 22 2.71 7.02 2.23
CA ASP A 22 3.47 8.19 2.59
C ASP A 22 4.93 7.79 2.81
N GLY A 23 5.79 8.13 1.86
CA GLY A 23 7.21 7.86 1.96
C GLY A 23 8.02 9.00 2.53
N ILE A 24 7.38 10.13 2.86
CA ILE A 24 8.10 11.30 3.36
C ILE A 24 8.39 11.15 4.85
N GLY A 25 7.39 10.76 5.63
CA GLY A 25 7.53 10.63 7.07
C GLY A 25 7.96 9.24 7.53
N GLN A 26 8.23 8.34 6.61
CA GLN A 26 8.62 6.97 6.93
C GLN A 26 9.47 6.41 5.80
N LYS A 27 10.37 5.50 6.15
CA LYS A 27 11.17 4.82 5.13
C LYS A 27 10.38 3.68 4.56
N VAL A 28 10.02 3.79 3.31
CA VAL A 28 9.31 2.73 2.59
C VAL A 28 10.14 2.32 1.39
N ALA A 29 10.58 1.07 1.40
CA ALA A 29 11.22 0.48 0.23
C ALA A 29 10.16 -0.35 -0.48
N LEU A 30 9.57 0.21 -1.52
CA LEU A 30 8.53 -0.47 -2.27
C LEU A 30 9.15 -1.45 -3.24
N THR A 31 9.27 -2.70 -2.80
CA THR A 31 9.76 -3.79 -3.65
C THR A 31 8.57 -4.43 -4.36
N PRO A 32 8.82 -5.18 -5.46
CA PRO A 32 7.73 -5.91 -6.10
C PRO A 32 7.02 -6.89 -5.16
N GLN A 33 7.77 -7.48 -4.23
CA GLN A 33 7.18 -8.40 -3.25
C GLN A 33 6.25 -7.66 -2.30
N LEU A 34 6.68 -6.50 -1.81
CA LEU A 34 5.87 -5.70 -0.91
C LEU A 34 4.62 -5.19 -1.64
N ALA A 35 4.78 -4.75 -2.87
CA ALA A 35 3.66 -4.29 -3.67
C ALA A 35 2.61 -5.38 -3.85
N ARG A 36 3.04 -6.60 -4.16
CA ARG A 36 2.12 -7.73 -4.28
C ARG A 36 1.40 -8.01 -2.97
N HIS A 37 2.12 -7.95 -1.87
CA HIS A 37 1.53 -8.20 -0.57
C HIS A 37 0.48 -7.16 -0.22
N ILE A 38 0.76 -5.90 -0.46
CA ILE A 38 -0.18 -4.82 -0.20
C ILE A 38 -1.41 -4.95 -1.09
N ALA A 39 -1.22 -5.30 -2.35
CA ALA A 39 -2.31 -5.41 -3.31
C ALA A 39 -3.16 -6.66 -3.12
N ASP A 40 -2.70 -7.64 -2.36
CA ASP A 40 -3.40 -8.89 -2.16
C ASP A 40 -4.71 -8.63 -1.40
N ARG A 41 -5.83 -9.01 -2.01
CA ARG A 41 -7.14 -8.77 -1.43
C ARG A 41 -7.51 -9.75 -0.33
N HIS A 42 -6.73 -10.81 -0.14
CA HIS A 42 -6.95 -11.80 0.91
C HIS A 42 -6.07 -11.55 2.12
N PHE A 43 -4.78 -11.30 1.90
CA PHE A 43 -3.81 -11.20 2.98
C PHE A 43 -3.22 -9.81 3.14
N GLY A 44 -3.54 -8.90 2.25
CA GLY A 44 -3.07 -7.53 2.30
C GLY A 44 -4.23 -6.55 2.36
N ILE A 45 -3.96 -5.32 1.96
CA ILE A 45 -4.97 -4.27 1.96
C ILE A 45 -5.93 -4.45 0.79
N GLY A 46 -5.43 -4.90 -0.34
CA GLY A 46 -6.22 -5.06 -1.56
C GLY A 46 -6.42 -3.76 -2.30
N CYS A 47 -5.83 -3.67 -3.50
CA CYS A 47 -5.99 -2.47 -4.32
C CYS A 47 -5.59 -2.77 -5.75
N ASP A 48 -6.01 -1.92 -6.67
CA ASP A 48 -5.62 -2.02 -8.07
C ASP A 48 -4.29 -1.32 -8.33
N GLN A 49 -3.99 -0.27 -7.58
CA GLN A 49 -2.78 0.51 -7.77
C GLN A 49 -2.20 0.94 -6.43
N ILE A 50 -0.89 1.15 -6.42
CA ILE A 50 -0.18 1.66 -5.26
C ILE A 50 0.60 2.90 -5.71
N LEU A 51 0.45 3.98 -4.96
CA LEU A 51 1.17 5.22 -5.19
C LEU A 51 2.09 5.48 -4.01
N LEU A 52 3.34 5.77 -4.29
CA LEU A 52 4.31 6.16 -3.27
C LEU A 52 4.60 7.66 -3.40
N VAL A 53 4.35 8.36 -2.33
CA VAL A 53 4.55 9.80 -2.29
C VAL A 53 5.85 10.16 -1.60
#